data_44e89bb249d35b54764eb910b2c9b946
#
_entry.id   44e89bb249d35b54764eb910b2c9b946
#
_cell.length_a   1.000
_cell.length_b   1.000
_cell.length_c   1.000
_cell.angle_alpha   90.00
_cell.angle_beta   90.00
_cell.angle_gamma   90.00
#
_symmetry.space_group_name_H-M   'P 1'
#
loop_
_entity.id
_entity.type
_entity.pdbx_description
1 polymer ?
#
loop_
_entity_poly.entity_id
_entity_poly.type
_entity_poly.pdbx_seq_one_letter_code
_entity_poly.pdbx_strand_id
1 'polypeptide(L)'
;MRIEKRKRDKDMRSDSVKTGTAQAPHRSLFNALGFTEEERRRPMIGIVSSFNEIVPGHMNLDKITEAVKMGVAMAGGMPVVFPAIAVCDGIAMGHVGMKYSLVTRDLIADSTECMAMAHGFDGLVCIPNCDKNVPGLLMAAARVNIPTIFVSGGPMLAGHVHGQKRSLSSMFEAVGSVAAGTMTMDELAEFEEKVCPTCGSCSGMYTANSMNCLTEAIGMGQRGNGTIPAVYSERIRLAKHAGMKIMELVEKNIRPRDIMTPEAFQNALTVDMALGCSTNTMLHLPAIAREAGVELNLEIANEISAKTPNLCHLAPAGPTYMEDLNEAGGVYAVMNELSKKGLLNLDCLTANGTTVGENIKNCVNKNPEVIRPVENPYSQTGGIAVLKGNLAPDSGVVKRSAVAPEMLVHEGPARVFDCEEDAIDAIKSGKIVAGDVVVIRYEGPKGGPGMREMLNPTSAIAGMGLGSSVALITDGRFSGASRGASIGHVSPEAAVGGPIALVEEGDIIRINIPENKLDVLVSDEELAARRAKWQPREPKITTGYLARYHELVTSGNRGAVLEAPSQKN
;
A
#
# COMPACT_ATOMS: atom_id res chain seq x y z
N MET A 1 39.20 -20.33 -34.66
CA MET A 1 39.63 -19.87 -33.32
C MET A 1 38.64 -20.44 -32.30
N ARG A 2 39.00 -21.49 -31.55
CA ARG A 2 38.15 -22.09 -30.50
C ARG A 2 38.12 -21.10 -29.36
N ILE A 3 36.98 -20.44 -29.14
CA ILE A 3 36.72 -19.66 -27.93
C ILE A 3 36.63 -20.69 -26.80
N GLU A 4 37.60 -20.66 -25.89
CA GLU A 4 37.58 -21.46 -24.67
C GLU A 4 36.27 -21.23 -23.93
N LYS A 5 35.54 -22.33 -23.67
CA LYS A 5 34.39 -22.35 -22.74
C LYS A 5 34.92 -21.94 -21.36
N ARG A 6 34.78 -20.67 -20.97
CA ARG A 6 34.82 -20.33 -19.54
C ARG A 6 33.73 -21.18 -18.85
N LYS A 7 34.13 -22.15 -18.05
CA LYS A 7 33.25 -22.87 -17.16
C LYS A 7 32.55 -21.80 -16.29
N ARG A 8 31.25 -21.69 -16.43
CA ARG A 8 30.45 -20.96 -15.44
C ARG A 8 30.46 -21.76 -14.15
N ASP A 9 30.84 -21.14 -13.06
CA ASP A 9 30.97 -21.81 -11.74
C ASP A 9 29.63 -22.04 -11.03
N LYS A 10 28.47 -21.65 -11.62
CA LYS A 10 27.13 -21.85 -11.08
C LYS A 10 26.12 -22.15 -12.18
N ASP A 11 25.25 -23.15 -11.97
CA ASP A 11 24.06 -23.40 -12.77
C ASP A 11 23.04 -22.27 -12.55
N MET A 12 22.50 -21.71 -13.64
CA MET A 12 21.44 -20.71 -13.62
C MET A 12 20.06 -21.37 -13.74
N ARG A 13 19.03 -20.78 -13.15
CA ARG A 13 17.65 -21.27 -13.33
C ARG A 13 17.27 -21.32 -14.81
N SER A 14 17.65 -20.28 -15.55
CA SER A 14 17.37 -20.17 -16.98
C SER A 14 18.08 -21.21 -17.83
N ASP A 15 19.06 -21.96 -17.31
CA ASP A 15 19.68 -23.08 -18.02
C ASP A 15 18.67 -24.19 -18.32
N SER A 16 17.61 -24.33 -17.51
CA SER A 16 16.50 -25.26 -17.77
C SER A 16 15.77 -25.01 -19.09
N VAL A 17 15.82 -23.80 -19.64
CA VAL A 17 15.18 -23.42 -20.92
C VAL A 17 16.19 -23.02 -22.00
N LYS A 18 17.49 -22.88 -21.68
CA LYS A 18 18.52 -22.39 -22.63
C LYS A 18 19.60 -23.41 -22.97
N THR A 19 19.92 -24.35 -22.07
CA THR A 19 21.13 -25.16 -22.13
C THR A 19 20.82 -26.63 -22.42
N GLY A 20 21.65 -27.25 -23.28
CA GLY A 20 21.53 -28.67 -23.64
C GLY A 20 20.77 -28.93 -24.96
N THR A 21 20.84 -30.17 -25.46
CA THR A 21 20.22 -30.54 -26.75
C THR A 21 18.70 -30.55 -26.65
N ALA A 22 18.14 -30.99 -25.54
CA ALA A 22 16.69 -31.05 -25.31
C ALA A 22 16.03 -29.67 -25.38
N GLN A 23 16.76 -28.59 -25.08
CA GLN A 23 16.28 -27.20 -25.12
C GLN A 23 16.46 -26.51 -26.50
N ALA A 24 16.82 -27.26 -27.55
CA ALA A 24 16.86 -26.70 -28.89
C ALA A 24 15.52 -26.09 -29.36
N PRO A 25 14.34 -26.69 -29.11
CA PRO A 25 13.06 -26.07 -29.43
C PRO A 25 12.86 -24.71 -28.70
N HIS A 26 13.21 -24.63 -27.42
CA HIS A 26 13.13 -23.38 -26.66
C HIS A 26 14.01 -22.29 -27.23
N ARG A 27 15.26 -22.62 -27.62
CA ARG A 27 16.19 -21.69 -28.27
C ARG A 27 15.67 -21.19 -29.62
N SER A 28 14.92 -22.03 -30.35
CA SER A 28 14.26 -21.58 -31.58
C SER A 28 13.24 -20.50 -31.33
N LEU A 29 12.50 -20.59 -30.20
CA LEU A 29 11.57 -19.54 -29.79
C LEU A 29 12.29 -18.26 -29.34
N PHE A 30 13.38 -18.38 -28.61
CA PHE A 30 14.24 -17.22 -28.32
C PHE A 30 14.80 -16.54 -29.55
N ASN A 31 15.14 -17.32 -30.59
CA ASN A 31 15.55 -16.77 -31.89
C ASN A 31 14.39 -16.00 -32.57
N ALA A 32 13.15 -16.51 -32.48
CA ALA A 32 11.97 -15.84 -33.01
C ALA A 32 11.69 -14.50 -32.29
N LEU A 33 12.11 -14.36 -31.01
CA LEU A 33 12.07 -13.11 -30.26
C LEU A 33 13.23 -12.16 -30.60
N GLY A 34 14.17 -12.56 -31.46
CA GLY A 34 15.30 -11.76 -31.87
C GLY A 34 16.53 -11.81 -30.93
N PHE A 35 16.53 -12.70 -29.93
CA PHE A 35 17.68 -12.85 -29.03
C PHE A 35 18.84 -13.57 -29.74
N THR A 36 20.05 -13.00 -29.60
CA THR A 36 21.29 -13.58 -30.12
C THR A 36 21.81 -14.74 -29.27
N GLU A 37 22.76 -15.49 -29.77
CA GLU A 37 23.41 -16.55 -29.00
C GLU A 37 24.17 -15.99 -27.79
N GLU A 38 24.82 -14.82 -27.95
CA GLU A 38 25.56 -14.13 -26.91
C GLU A 38 24.63 -13.70 -25.76
N GLU A 39 23.43 -13.18 -26.06
CA GLU A 39 22.43 -12.81 -25.07
C GLU A 39 21.93 -14.04 -24.33
N ARG A 40 21.60 -15.12 -25.01
CA ARG A 40 21.11 -16.37 -24.37
C ARG A 40 22.13 -17.03 -23.45
N ARG A 41 23.41 -16.71 -23.55
CA ARG A 41 24.45 -17.17 -22.62
C ARG A 41 24.48 -16.37 -21.31
N ARG A 42 23.73 -15.25 -21.22
CA ARG A 42 23.68 -14.38 -20.04
C ARG A 42 22.58 -14.80 -19.07
N PRO A 43 22.66 -14.38 -17.80
CA PRO A 43 21.51 -14.51 -16.87
C PRO A 43 20.27 -13.84 -17.45
N MET A 44 19.13 -14.53 -17.39
CA MET A 44 17.86 -14.04 -17.91
C MET A 44 17.09 -13.31 -16.80
N ILE A 45 16.91 -12.01 -16.96
CA ILE A 45 16.27 -11.13 -16.00
C ILE A 45 14.86 -10.77 -16.47
N GLY A 46 13.85 -11.19 -15.69
CA GLY A 46 12.48 -10.78 -15.90
C GLY A 46 12.27 -9.34 -15.43
N ILE A 47 11.71 -8.50 -16.29
CA ILE A 47 11.33 -7.13 -15.95
C ILE A 47 9.81 -7.10 -15.90
N VAL A 48 9.26 -7.01 -14.69
CA VAL A 48 7.81 -7.01 -14.46
C VAL A 48 7.33 -5.56 -14.54
N SER A 49 6.83 -5.16 -15.71
CA SER A 49 6.38 -3.79 -15.96
C SER A 49 4.87 -3.67 -15.80
N SER A 50 4.43 -2.72 -14.99
CA SER A 50 3.00 -2.43 -14.79
C SER A 50 2.51 -1.28 -15.68
N PHE A 51 3.23 -0.97 -16.76
CA PHE A 51 2.85 0.06 -17.73
C PHE A 51 1.42 -0.13 -18.22
N ASN A 52 0.65 0.94 -18.22
CA ASN A 52 -0.63 1.08 -18.91
C ASN A 52 -0.96 2.58 -19.06
N GLU A 53 -1.97 2.90 -19.88
CA GLU A 53 -2.36 4.27 -20.22
C GLU A 53 -3.56 4.79 -19.42
N ILE A 54 -4.18 3.96 -18.56
CA ILE A 54 -5.36 4.36 -17.76
C ILE A 54 -4.99 4.81 -16.35
N VAL A 55 -3.84 4.39 -15.81
CA VAL A 55 -3.39 4.75 -14.47
C VAL A 55 -2.35 5.87 -14.57
N PRO A 56 -2.61 7.09 -14.07
CA PRO A 56 -1.65 8.21 -14.14
C PRO A 56 -0.28 7.88 -13.54
N GLY A 57 -0.26 7.03 -12.50
CA GLY A 57 0.97 6.54 -11.88
C GLY A 57 1.78 5.56 -12.74
N HIS A 58 1.22 5.06 -13.84
CA HIS A 58 1.81 3.98 -14.65
C HIS A 58 2.15 4.41 -16.08
N MET A 59 1.65 5.54 -16.54
CA MET A 59 1.82 6.00 -17.92
C MET A 59 3.28 6.29 -18.32
N ASN A 60 4.19 6.46 -17.37
CA ASN A 60 5.62 6.68 -17.61
C ASN A 60 6.48 5.44 -17.33
N LEU A 61 5.88 4.30 -16.97
CA LEU A 61 6.63 3.10 -16.64
C LEU A 61 7.31 2.44 -17.85
N ASP A 62 6.86 2.76 -19.07
CA ASP A 62 7.56 2.40 -20.31
C ASP A 62 9.00 2.93 -20.30
N LYS A 63 9.20 4.22 -19.98
CA LYS A 63 10.53 4.87 -19.91
C LYS A 63 11.40 4.28 -18.80
N ILE A 64 10.79 3.98 -17.65
CA ILE A 64 11.48 3.31 -16.54
C ILE A 64 11.89 1.89 -16.93
N THR A 65 11.01 1.15 -17.60
CA THR A 65 11.29 -0.20 -18.13
C THR A 65 12.47 -0.19 -19.08
N GLU A 66 12.52 0.74 -20.04
CA GLU A 66 13.65 0.86 -20.96
C GLU A 66 14.95 1.23 -20.23
N ALA A 67 14.89 2.08 -19.21
CA ALA A 67 16.06 2.42 -18.40
C ALA A 67 16.58 1.19 -17.61
N VAL A 68 15.68 0.38 -17.04
CA VAL A 68 16.03 -0.89 -16.36
C VAL A 68 16.67 -1.86 -17.35
N LYS A 69 16.10 -2.04 -18.55
CA LYS A 69 16.68 -2.90 -19.61
C LYS A 69 18.12 -2.49 -19.96
N MET A 70 18.34 -1.17 -20.10
CA MET A 70 19.69 -0.65 -20.34
C MET A 70 20.63 -1.03 -19.19
N GLY A 71 20.20 -0.88 -17.92
CA GLY A 71 20.99 -1.22 -16.75
C GLY A 71 21.35 -2.72 -16.71
N VAL A 72 20.38 -3.60 -16.95
CA VAL A 72 20.59 -5.05 -17.03
C VAL A 72 21.57 -5.41 -18.13
N ALA A 73 21.39 -4.86 -19.35
CA ALA A 73 22.27 -5.14 -20.49
C ALA A 73 23.71 -4.64 -20.24
N MET A 74 23.87 -3.43 -19.66
CA MET A 74 25.18 -2.87 -19.28
C MET A 74 25.92 -3.76 -18.28
N ALA A 75 25.21 -4.40 -17.36
CA ALA A 75 25.78 -5.31 -16.37
C ALA A 75 25.90 -6.77 -16.87
N GLY A 76 25.61 -7.03 -18.15
CA GLY A 76 25.81 -8.34 -18.77
C GLY A 76 24.65 -9.33 -18.61
N GLY A 77 23.45 -8.86 -18.29
CA GLY A 77 22.22 -9.66 -18.26
C GLY A 77 21.47 -9.66 -19.60
N MET A 78 20.48 -10.55 -19.72
CA MET A 78 19.50 -10.63 -20.80
C MET A 78 18.14 -10.16 -20.26
N PRO A 79 17.71 -8.91 -20.55
CA PRO A 79 16.45 -8.37 -20.05
C PRO A 79 15.26 -8.88 -20.87
N VAL A 80 14.21 -9.36 -20.19
CA VAL A 80 12.96 -9.82 -20.82
C VAL A 80 11.78 -9.21 -20.10
N VAL A 81 10.98 -8.39 -20.79
CA VAL A 81 9.82 -7.69 -20.21
C VAL A 81 8.57 -8.56 -20.27
N PHE A 82 7.79 -8.56 -19.19
CA PHE A 82 6.42 -9.05 -19.17
C PHE A 82 5.53 -8.18 -18.27
N PRO A 83 4.20 -8.12 -18.53
CA PRO A 83 3.33 -7.17 -17.85
C PRO A 83 2.83 -7.67 -16.50
N ALA A 84 2.57 -6.73 -15.59
CA ALA A 84 1.63 -6.86 -14.49
C ALA A 84 0.48 -5.86 -14.69
N ILE A 85 -0.72 -6.19 -14.20
CA ILE A 85 -1.87 -5.29 -14.25
C ILE A 85 -1.81 -4.25 -13.12
N ALA A 86 -2.61 -3.19 -13.27
CA ALA A 86 -2.90 -2.25 -12.20
C ALA A 86 -4.27 -1.62 -12.40
N VAL A 87 -4.94 -1.29 -11.30
CA VAL A 87 -6.17 -0.50 -11.24
C VAL A 87 -5.83 0.86 -10.64
N CYS A 88 -6.41 1.93 -11.16
CA CYS A 88 -6.32 3.25 -10.56
C CYS A 88 -7.42 3.40 -9.49
N ASP A 89 -7.04 3.42 -8.22
CA ASP A 89 -7.99 3.57 -7.13
C ASP A 89 -8.76 4.90 -7.21
N GLY A 90 -8.10 5.98 -7.64
CA GLY A 90 -8.75 7.27 -7.81
C GLY A 90 -9.88 7.26 -8.86
N ILE A 91 -9.66 6.59 -10.01
CA ILE A 91 -10.69 6.45 -11.06
C ILE A 91 -11.78 5.46 -10.63
N ALA A 92 -11.42 4.42 -9.88
CA ALA A 92 -12.36 3.41 -9.39
C ALA A 92 -13.21 3.88 -8.19
N MET A 93 -12.84 5.00 -7.54
CA MET A 93 -13.46 5.50 -6.32
C MET A 93 -14.94 5.88 -6.53
N GLY A 94 -15.79 5.51 -5.56
CA GLY A 94 -17.19 5.92 -5.51
C GLY A 94 -18.14 5.18 -6.46
N HIS A 95 -17.69 4.09 -7.10
CA HIS A 95 -18.55 3.23 -7.92
C HIS A 95 -18.12 1.75 -7.82
N VAL A 96 -18.83 0.86 -8.50
CA VAL A 96 -18.61 -0.61 -8.46
C VAL A 96 -17.16 -1.00 -8.80
N GLY A 97 -16.44 -0.20 -9.57
CA GLY A 97 -15.03 -0.41 -9.93
C GLY A 97 -14.12 -0.56 -8.72
N MET A 98 -14.43 0.11 -7.60
CA MET A 98 -13.61 0.05 -6.40
C MET A 98 -13.57 -1.34 -5.74
N LYS A 99 -14.57 -2.20 -5.97
CA LYS A 99 -14.58 -3.60 -5.55
C LYS A 99 -13.51 -4.44 -6.27
N TYR A 100 -13.06 -3.98 -7.44
CA TYR A 100 -12.02 -4.63 -8.23
C TYR A 100 -10.60 -4.15 -7.91
N SER A 101 -10.41 -3.20 -7.01
CA SER A 101 -9.08 -2.69 -6.65
C SER A 101 -8.28 -3.69 -5.81
N LEU A 102 -8.67 -3.97 -4.57
CA LEU A 102 -7.89 -4.83 -3.66
C LEU A 102 -7.68 -6.23 -4.22
N VAL A 103 -8.68 -6.79 -4.86
CA VAL A 103 -8.64 -8.15 -5.41
C VAL A 103 -7.54 -8.33 -6.46
N THR A 104 -7.08 -7.24 -7.11
CA THR A 104 -5.96 -7.29 -8.06
C THR A 104 -4.62 -7.54 -7.39
N ARG A 105 -4.46 -7.27 -6.09
CA ARG A 105 -3.21 -7.52 -5.37
C ARG A 105 -2.81 -9.00 -5.44
N ASP A 106 -3.73 -9.89 -5.10
CA ASP A 106 -3.50 -11.34 -5.15
C ASP A 106 -3.37 -11.82 -6.60
N LEU A 107 -4.20 -11.31 -7.53
CA LEU A 107 -4.11 -11.64 -8.95
C LEU A 107 -2.77 -11.23 -9.57
N ILE A 108 -2.20 -10.08 -9.17
CA ILE A 108 -0.87 -9.63 -9.58
C ILE A 108 0.19 -10.60 -9.06
N ALA A 109 0.08 -11.02 -7.80
CA ALA A 109 1.01 -11.99 -7.21
C ALA A 109 0.96 -13.33 -7.95
N ASP A 110 -0.23 -13.87 -8.19
CA ASP A 110 -0.45 -15.14 -8.87
C ASP A 110 0.06 -15.13 -10.32
N SER A 111 -0.31 -14.08 -11.08
CA SER A 111 0.11 -13.98 -12.49
C SER A 111 1.63 -13.79 -12.64
N THR A 112 2.25 -13.01 -11.74
CA THR A 112 3.70 -12.81 -11.74
C THR A 112 4.43 -14.09 -11.38
N GLU A 113 3.94 -14.85 -10.39
CA GLU A 113 4.46 -16.18 -10.05
C GLU A 113 4.40 -17.12 -11.26
N CYS A 114 3.23 -17.21 -11.91
CA CYS A 114 3.06 -18.06 -13.09
C CYS A 114 4.08 -17.72 -14.19
N MET A 115 4.27 -16.44 -14.50
CA MET A 115 5.24 -16.00 -15.51
C MET A 115 6.67 -16.30 -15.08
N ALA A 116 7.03 -16.02 -13.85
CA ALA A 116 8.39 -16.21 -13.35
C ALA A 116 8.79 -17.69 -13.31
N MET A 117 7.88 -18.54 -12.85
CA MET A 117 8.13 -19.99 -12.73
C MET A 117 8.13 -20.70 -14.07
N ALA A 118 7.21 -20.36 -14.97
CA ALA A 118 7.10 -21.00 -16.29
C ALA A 118 8.30 -20.73 -17.20
N HIS A 119 8.94 -19.55 -17.08
CA HIS A 119 10.02 -19.13 -17.98
C HIS A 119 11.42 -19.23 -17.36
N GLY A 120 11.56 -19.60 -16.08
CA GLY A 120 12.83 -19.90 -15.44
C GLY A 120 13.78 -18.70 -15.33
N PHE A 121 13.30 -17.50 -15.00
CA PHE A 121 14.14 -16.32 -14.78
C PHE A 121 15.15 -16.51 -13.66
N ASP A 122 16.34 -15.92 -13.80
CA ASP A 122 17.41 -15.93 -12.80
C ASP A 122 17.23 -14.83 -11.75
N GLY A 123 16.54 -13.76 -12.11
CA GLY A 123 16.18 -12.65 -11.23
C GLY A 123 15.05 -11.81 -11.81
N LEU A 124 14.47 -10.95 -10.97
CA LEU A 124 13.37 -10.05 -11.34
C LEU A 124 13.71 -8.60 -11.02
N VAL A 125 13.30 -7.68 -11.89
CA VAL A 125 13.15 -6.26 -11.55
C VAL A 125 11.67 -5.93 -11.62
N CYS A 126 11.07 -5.58 -10.49
CA CYS A 126 9.66 -5.23 -10.41
C CYS A 126 9.49 -3.71 -10.53
N ILE A 127 8.61 -3.28 -11.44
CA ILE A 127 8.34 -1.87 -11.73
C ILE A 127 6.85 -1.56 -11.43
N PRO A 128 6.50 -1.42 -10.14
CA PRO A 128 5.17 -1.01 -9.71
C PRO A 128 5.05 0.52 -9.58
N ASN A 129 3.85 1.01 -9.25
CA ASN A 129 3.72 2.35 -8.68
C ASN A 129 2.44 2.56 -7.85
N CYS A 130 1.32 1.90 -8.16
CA CYS A 130 0.01 2.16 -7.52
C CYS A 130 -0.29 1.23 -6.34
N ASP A 131 -1.39 1.52 -5.67
CA ASP A 131 -1.84 1.07 -4.35
C ASP A 131 -1.78 -0.45 -4.13
N LYS A 132 -2.28 -1.25 -5.08
CA LYS A 132 -2.38 -2.71 -4.97
C LYS A 132 -1.29 -3.42 -5.75
N ASN A 133 -0.69 -2.71 -6.70
CA ASN A 133 0.36 -3.22 -7.56
C ASN A 133 1.69 -3.37 -6.81
N VAL A 134 2.05 -2.40 -5.97
CA VAL A 134 3.26 -2.48 -5.13
C VAL A 134 3.20 -3.70 -4.18
N PRO A 135 2.17 -3.84 -3.32
CA PRO A 135 2.11 -5.00 -2.42
C PRO A 135 1.93 -6.32 -3.17
N GLY A 136 1.19 -6.35 -4.29
CA GLY A 136 1.03 -7.56 -5.10
C GLY A 136 2.35 -8.08 -5.66
N LEU A 137 3.22 -7.20 -6.16
CA LEU A 137 4.55 -7.59 -6.64
C LEU A 137 5.50 -7.94 -5.48
N LEU A 138 5.38 -7.31 -4.30
CA LEU A 138 6.14 -7.72 -3.10
C LEU A 138 5.73 -9.13 -2.64
N MET A 139 4.43 -9.46 -2.67
CA MET A 139 3.93 -10.80 -2.41
C MET A 139 4.51 -11.80 -3.43
N ALA A 140 4.48 -11.48 -4.72
CA ALA A 140 5.05 -12.33 -5.78
C ALA A 140 6.56 -12.57 -5.55
N ALA A 141 7.32 -11.52 -5.26
CA ALA A 141 8.75 -11.60 -5.01
C ALA A 141 9.08 -12.52 -3.82
N ALA A 142 8.35 -12.36 -2.72
CA ALA A 142 8.48 -13.21 -1.53
C ALA A 142 8.15 -14.67 -1.83
N ARG A 143 7.08 -14.93 -2.58
CA ARG A 143 6.59 -16.27 -2.94
C ARG A 143 7.55 -17.00 -3.88
N VAL A 144 7.95 -16.36 -4.97
CA VAL A 144 8.86 -16.91 -5.99
C VAL A 144 10.29 -17.07 -5.45
N ASN A 145 10.71 -16.16 -4.59
CA ASN A 145 11.97 -16.18 -3.85
C ASN A 145 13.23 -16.39 -4.72
N ILE A 146 13.30 -15.66 -5.84
CA ILE A 146 14.53 -15.51 -6.65
C ILE A 146 15.06 -14.09 -6.48
N PRO A 147 16.35 -13.80 -6.74
CA PRO A 147 16.90 -12.46 -6.63
C PRO A 147 15.99 -11.41 -7.27
N THR A 148 15.58 -10.42 -6.50
CA THR A 148 14.59 -9.43 -6.94
C THR A 148 14.91 -8.05 -6.37
N ILE A 149 14.70 -7.00 -7.17
CA ILE A 149 14.80 -5.61 -6.76
C ILE A 149 13.60 -4.82 -7.28
N PHE A 150 13.22 -3.75 -6.56
CA PHE A 150 12.12 -2.87 -6.91
C PHE A 150 12.61 -1.51 -7.36
N VAL A 151 11.97 -0.97 -8.39
CA VAL A 151 12.06 0.43 -8.78
C VAL A 151 10.69 0.95 -9.20
N SER A 152 10.11 1.82 -8.37
CA SER A 152 8.77 2.35 -8.57
C SER A 152 8.75 3.49 -9.59
N GLY A 153 7.56 3.83 -10.09
CA GLY A 153 7.35 4.95 -11.01
C GLY A 153 7.57 6.33 -10.41
N GLY A 154 7.46 6.45 -9.09
CA GLY A 154 7.57 7.70 -8.34
C GLY A 154 6.25 8.48 -8.20
N PRO A 155 6.17 9.40 -7.21
CA PRO A 155 5.02 10.26 -6.99
C PRO A 155 4.90 11.35 -8.06
N MET A 156 3.67 11.82 -8.30
CA MET A 156 3.45 13.08 -9.03
C MET A 156 3.81 14.27 -8.16
N LEU A 157 4.03 15.42 -8.79
CA LEU A 157 4.16 16.69 -8.09
C LEU A 157 2.79 17.14 -7.54
N ALA A 158 2.80 17.92 -6.47
CA ALA A 158 1.57 18.56 -5.99
C ALA A 158 1.08 19.62 -6.99
N GLY A 159 -0.24 19.72 -7.16
CA GLY A 159 -0.85 20.81 -7.92
C GLY A 159 -0.77 22.13 -7.19
N HIS A 160 -0.91 23.24 -7.92
CA HIS A 160 -0.94 24.58 -7.34
C HIS A 160 -2.24 25.27 -7.73
N VAL A 161 -3.07 25.56 -6.73
CA VAL A 161 -4.33 26.30 -6.89
C VAL A 161 -4.34 27.47 -5.92
N HIS A 162 -4.53 28.69 -6.41
CA HIS A 162 -4.50 29.92 -5.62
C HIS A 162 -3.23 30.08 -4.76
N GLY A 163 -2.06 29.69 -5.32
CA GLY A 163 -0.77 29.78 -4.62
C GLY A 163 -0.54 28.73 -3.53
N GLN A 164 -1.45 27.78 -3.36
CA GLN A 164 -1.31 26.69 -2.37
C GLN A 164 -1.13 25.35 -3.05
N LYS A 165 -0.30 24.48 -2.47
CA LYS A 165 -0.18 23.08 -2.90
C LYS A 165 -1.48 22.33 -2.65
N ARG A 166 -1.92 21.56 -3.63
CA ARG A 166 -3.15 20.76 -3.61
C ARG A 166 -2.88 19.37 -4.19
N SER A 167 -3.78 18.44 -3.92
CA SER A 167 -3.71 17.08 -4.43
C SER A 167 -5.10 16.55 -4.77
N LEU A 168 -5.19 15.32 -5.27
CA LEU A 168 -6.46 14.66 -5.57
C LEU A 168 -7.42 14.63 -4.36
N SER A 169 -6.92 14.51 -3.12
CA SER A 169 -7.79 14.58 -1.93
C SER A 169 -8.47 15.93 -1.80
N SER A 170 -7.78 17.02 -2.15
CA SER A 170 -8.38 18.37 -2.16
C SER A 170 -9.50 18.49 -3.20
N MET A 171 -9.42 17.73 -4.31
CA MET A 171 -10.50 17.69 -5.32
C MET A 171 -11.77 17.01 -4.75
N PHE A 172 -11.63 15.90 -4.01
CA PHE A 172 -12.78 15.27 -3.36
C PHE A 172 -13.40 16.17 -2.29
N GLU A 173 -12.58 16.92 -1.53
CA GLU A 173 -13.08 17.93 -0.58
C GLU A 173 -13.79 19.08 -1.31
N ALA A 174 -13.27 19.53 -2.46
CA ALA A 174 -13.87 20.59 -3.28
C ALA A 174 -15.28 20.22 -3.79
N VAL A 175 -15.49 18.96 -4.20
CA VAL A 175 -16.83 18.46 -4.57
C VAL A 175 -17.80 18.58 -3.38
N GLY A 176 -17.35 18.26 -2.17
CA GLY A 176 -18.14 18.47 -0.94
C GLY A 176 -18.47 19.96 -0.69
N SER A 177 -17.49 20.84 -0.93
CA SER A 177 -17.66 22.30 -0.76
C SER A 177 -18.65 22.90 -1.76
N VAL A 178 -18.70 22.39 -2.99
CA VAL A 178 -19.74 22.77 -3.96
C VAL A 178 -21.12 22.33 -3.49
N ALA A 179 -21.25 21.10 -2.99
CA ALA A 179 -22.52 20.60 -2.44
C ALA A 179 -22.99 21.41 -1.22
N ALA A 180 -22.06 21.92 -0.42
CA ALA A 180 -22.33 22.81 0.72
C ALA A 180 -22.58 24.29 0.33
N GLY A 181 -22.43 24.64 -0.96
CA GLY A 181 -22.58 26.01 -1.45
C GLY A 181 -21.46 26.98 -1.07
N THR A 182 -20.30 26.47 -0.64
CA THR A 182 -19.12 27.25 -0.23
C THR A 182 -18.07 27.40 -1.33
N MET A 183 -18.26 26.73 -2.47
CA MET A 183 -17.41 26.80 -3.66
C MET A 183 -18.28 26.85 -4.91
N THR A 184 -17.86 27.64 -5.91
CA THR A 184 -18.54 27.76 -7.21
C THR A 184 -18.11 26.66 -8.17
N MET A 185 -18.87 26.45 -9.25
CA MET A 185 -18.49 25.51 -10.32
C MET A 185 -17.25 25.95 -11.09
N ASP A 186 -17.02 27.27 -11.25
CA ASP A 186 -15.83 27.79 -11.92
C ASP A 186 -14.55 27.54 -11.10
N GLU A 187 -14.62 27.70 -9.78
CA GLU A 187 -13.53 27.34 -8.88
C GLU A 187 -13.25 25.84 -8.90
N LEU A 188 -14.30 25.00 -8.94
CA LEU A 188 -14.17 23.56 -9.06
C LEU A 188 -13.45 23.17 -10.36
N ALA A 189 -13.80 23.79 -11.48
CA ALA A 189 -13.16 23.56 -12.78
C ALA A 189 -11.66 23.92 -12.74
N GLU A 190 -11.29 25.03 -12.07
CA GLU A 190 -9.88 25.38 -11.89
C GLU A 190 -9.12 24.33 -11.05
N PHE A 191 -9.75 23.77 -9.99
CA PHE A 191 -9.18 22.66 -9.23
C PHE A 191 -8.96 21.42 -10.10
N GLU A 192 -9.97 21.05 -10.90
CA GLU A 192 -9.94 19.87 -11.79
C GLU A 192 -8.74 19.91 -12.75
N GLU A 193 -8.43 21.07 -13.32
CA GLU A 193 -7.31 21.23 -14.25
C GLU A 193 -5.92 21.17 -13.56
N LYS A 194 -5.82 21.56 -12.28
CA LYS A 194 -4.52 21.89 -11.66
C LYS A 194 -4.05 20.94 -10.58
N VAL A 195 -4.92 20.13 -9.95
CA VAL A 195 -4.56 19.33 -8.77
C VAL A 195 -3.71 18.10 -9.08
N CYS A 196 -3.70 17.62 -10.32
CA CYS A 196 -2.91 16.48 -10.79
C CYS A 196 -2.03 16.88 -11.98
N PRO A 197 -0.93 17.63 -11.75
CA PRO A 197 -0.20 18.31 -12.83
C PRO A 197 0.74 17.42 -13.65
N THR A 198 1.10 16.22 -13.14
CA THR A 198 2.10 15.34 -13.77
C THR A 198 1.68 13.87 -13.70
N CYS A 199 2.38 13.02 -14.46
CA CYS A 199 2.34 11.57 -14.21
C CYS A 199 2.95 11.24 -12.83
N GLY A 200 2.68 10.06 -12.33
CA GLY A 200 3.16 9.57 -11.05
C GLY A 200 2.01 9.03 -10.19
N SER A 201 2.34 8.36 -9.09
CA SER A 201 1.39 8.04 -8.02
C SER A 201 0.91 9.33 -7.34
N CYS A 202 -0.02 9.25 -6.41
CA CYS A 202 -0.53 10.44 -5.70
C CYS A 202 0.60 11.28 -5.09
N SER A 203 0.41 12.61 -4.96
CA SER A 203 1.43 13.52 -4.41
C SER A 203 1.54 13.49 -2.87
N GLY A 204 0.54 12.96 -2.16
CA GLY A 204 0.53 12.84 -0.68
C GLY A 204 0.94 11.46 -0.17
N MET A 205 0.98 11.30 1.17
CA MET A 205 1.27 10.03 1.83
C MET A 205 0.00 9.15 1.89
N TYR A 206 -0.46 8.76 0.71
CA TYR A 206 -1.58 7.84 0.50
C TYR A 206 -1.04 6.42 0.31
N THR A 207 -1.88 5.45 -0.03
CA THR A 207 -1.49 4.03 -0.04
C THR A 207 -0.33 3.72 -0.98
N ALA A 208 -0.34 4.23 -2.21
CA ALA A 208 0.73 4.01 -3.19
C ALA A 208 2.10 4.43 -2.64
N ASN A 209 2.20 5.68 -2.16
CA ASN A 209 3.44 6.22 -1.64
C ASN A 209 3.85 5.59 -0.31
N SER A 210 2.89 5.24 0.56
CA SER A 210 3.15 4.45 1.76
C SER A 210 3.86 3.16 1.40
N MET A 211 3.30 2.36 0.49
CA MET A 211 3.90 1.09 0.11
C MET A 211 5.23 1.24 -0.65
N ASN A 212 5.39 2.30 -1.47
CA ASN A 212 6.65 2.60 -2.13
C ASN A 212 7.76 3.01 -1.14
N CYS A 213 7.43 3.78 -0.08
CA CYS A 213 8.35 4.11 1.00
C CYS A 213 8.69 2.88 1.86
N LEU A 214 7.70 2.04 2.18
CA LEU A 214 7.92 0.82 2.94
C LEU A 214 8.71 -0.23 2.16
N THR A 215 8.69 -0.20 0.83
CA THR A 215 9.59 -1.02 -0.02
C THR A 215 11.06 -0.67 0.23
N GLU A 216 11.39 0.61 0.47
CA GLU A 216 12.74 1.02 0.92
C GLU A 216 13.03 0.54 2.35
N ALA A 217 12.07 0.69 3.26
CA ALA A 217 12.25 0.36 4.67
C ALA A 217 12.42 -1.15 4.92
N ILE A 218 11.70 -1.99 4.17
CA ILE A 218 11.90 -3.46 4.16
C ILE A 218 13.28 -3.83 3.57
N GLY A 219 13.84 -2.98 2.71
CA GLY A 219 15.11 -3.21 2.04
C GLY A 219 15.01 -3.75 0.61
N MET A 220 13.81 -3.81 0.00
CA MET A 220 13.60 -4.32 -1.36
C MET A 220 13.80 -3.26 -2.45
N GLY A 221 13.82 -1.97 -2.10
CA GLY A 221 14.06 -0.84 -2.98
C GLY A 221 15.33 -0.07 -2.61
N GLN A 222 15.86 0.65 -3.59
CA GLN A 222 16.99 1.55 -3.39
C GLN A 222 16.52 2.90 -2.81
N ARG A 223 17.46 3.69 -2.26
CA ARG A 223 17.21 5.04 -1.77
C ARG A 223 16.49 5.89 -2.81
N GLY A 224 15.40 6.52 -2.42
CA GLY A 224 14.57 7.37 -3.27
C GLY A 224 13.52 6.63 -4.09
N ASN A 225 13.41 5.30 -3.91
CA ASN A 225 12.37 4.51 -4.58
C ASN A 225 10.97 5.09 -4.34
N GLY A 226 10.64 5.44 -3.10
CA GLY A 226 9.32 5.95 -2.74
C GLY A 226 9.15 7.46 -2.91
N THR A 227 10.24 8.25 -3.04
CA THR A 227 10.15 9.71 -2.90
C THR A 227 10.58 10.51 -4.11
N ILE A 228 11.51 10.04 -4.95
CA ILE A 228 11.93 10.77 -6.15
C ILE A 228 10.71 10.97 -7.07
N PRO A 229 10.32 12.21 -7.42
CA PRO A 229 9.20 12.45 -8.31
C PRO A 229 9.34 11.74 -9.67
N ALA A 230 8.21 11.31 -10.23
CA ALA A 230 8.14 10.55 -11.48
C ALA A 230 8.79 11.29 -12.67
N VAL A 231 8.67 12.61 -12.68
CA VAL A 231 9.15 13.49 -13.78
C VAL A 231 10.63 13.89 -13.65
N TYR A 232 11.31 13.52 -12.54
CA TYR A 232 12.71 13.88 -12.34
C TYR A 232 13.64 12.92 -13.10
N SER A 233 14.68 13.47 -13.74
CA SER A 233 15.71 12.66 -14.41
C SER A 233 16.43 11.69 -13.47
N GLU A 234 16.43 11.98 -12.19
CA GLU A 234 16.97 11.10 -11.15
C GLU A 234 16.23 9.75 -11.09
N ARG A 235 14.92 9.72 -11.37
CA ARG A 235 14.12 8.49 -11.46
C ARG A 235 14.66 7.56 -12.54
N ILE A 236 15.07 8.10 -13.69
CA ILE A 236 15.67 7.32 -14.79
C ILE A 236 17.04 6.77 -14.38
N ARG A 237 17.86 7.55 -13.66
CA ARG A 237 19.15 7.07 -13.14
C ARG A 237 18.96 5.94 -12.14
N LEU A 238 17.99 6.09 -11.22
CA LEU A 238 17.64 5.04 -10.25
C LEU A 238 17.23 3.74 -10.96
N ALA A 239 16.42 3.83 -12.02
CA ALA A 239 16.00 2.68 -12.82
C ALA A 239 17.18 1.94 -13.46
N LYS A 240 18.16 2.67 -14.04
CA LYS A 240 19.39 2.07 -14.57
C LYS A 240 20.21 1.39 -13.48
N HIS A 241 20.34 2.02 -12.32
CA HIS A 241 21.05 1.44 -11.17
C HIS A 241 20.36 0.16 -10.66
N ALA A 242 19.04 0.12 -10.60
CA ALA A 242 18.30 -1.09 -10.24
C ALA A 242 18.56 -2.23 -11.24
N GLY A 243 18.59 -1.91 -12.56
CA GLY A 243 18.93 -2.86 -13.61
C GLY A 243 20.37 -3.40 -13.52
N MET A 244 21.34 -2.58 -13.10
CA MET A 244 22.69 -3.06 -12.82
C MET A 244 22.75 -3.89 -11.53
N LYS A 245 22.05 -3.45 -10.49
CA LYS A 245 22.08 -4.06 -9.15
C LYS A 245 21.51 -5.48 -9.13
N ILE A 246 20.46 -5.76 -9.92
CA ILE A 246 19.91 -7.12 -9.98
C ILE A 246 20.95 -8.16 -10.38
N MET A 247 21.92 -7.80 -11.24
CA MET A 247 22.98 -8.71 -11.65
C MET A 247 23.90 -9.09 -10.48
N GLU A 248 24.20 -8.15 -9.59
CA GLU A 248 24.95 -8.43 -8.36
C GLU A 248 24.16 -9.35 -7.40
N LEU A 249 22.83 -9.11 -7.28
CA LEU A 249 21.96 -9.96 -6.45
C LEU A 249 21.91 -11.40 -6.97
N VAL A 250 21.84 -11.58 -8.29
CA VAL A 250 21.90 -12.91 -8.95
C VAL A 250 23.24 -13.58 -8.69
N GLU A 251 24.35 -12.87 -8.84
CA GLU A 251 25.69 -13.39 -8.58
C GLU A 251 25.86 -13.84 -7.11
N LYS A 252 25.42 -13.00 -6.17
CA LYS A 252 25.49 -13.27 -4.72
C LYS A 252 24.38 -14.19 -4.24
N ASN A 253 23.37 -14.48 -5.07
CA ASN A 253 22.17 -15.25 -4.74
C ASN A 253 21.39 -14.67 -3.53
N ILE A 254 21.30 -13.33 -3.45
CA ILE A 254 20.49 -12.64 -2.43
C ILE A 254 19.04 -12.63 -2.88
N ARG A 255 18.16 -13.23 -2.09
CA ARG A 255 16.75 -13.48 -2.40
C ARG A 255 15.82 -12.64 -1.53
N PRO A 256 14.56 -12.43 -1.92
CA PRO A 256 13.60 -11.69 -1.11
C PRO A 256 13.46 -12.17 0.34
N ARG A 257 13.44 -13.48 0.59
CA ARG A 257 13.32 -14.01 1.96
C ARG A 257 14.59 -13.86 2.81
N ASP A 258 15.73 -13.57 2.20
CA ASP A 258 16.96 -13.19 2.94
C ASP A 258 16.87 -11.72 3.42
N ILE A 259 16.00 -10.91 2.80
CA ILE A 259 15.77 -9.49 3.10
C ILE A 259 14.50 -9.31 3.94
N MET A 260 13.40 -9.97 3.57
CA MET A 260 12.09 -9.86 4.21
C MET A 260 12.03 -10.71 5.49
N THR A 261 12.87 -10.39 6.47
CA THR A 261 12.92 -11.05 7.78
C THR A 261 11.93 -10.41 8.76
N PRO A 262 11.61 -11.02 9.91
CA PRO A 262 10.81 -10.40 10.96
C PRO A 262 11.33 -9.01 11.36
N GLU A 263 12.65 -8.84 11.46
CA GLU A 263 13.30 -7.57 11.81
C GLU A 263 13.12 -6.52 10.70
N ALA A 264 13.13 -6.92 9.43
CA ALA A 264 12.86 -6.02 8.30
C ALA A 264 11.40 -5.53 8.30
N PHE A 265 10.43 -6.38 8.66
CA PHE A 265 9.04 -5.96 8.85
C PHE A 265 8.87 -5.05 10.07
N GLN A 266 9.62 -5.23 11.16
CA GLN A 266 9.66 -4.29 12.28
C GLN A 266 10.21 -2.93 11.85
N ASN A 267 11.27 -2.90 11.04
CA ASN A 267 11.77 -1.65 10.43
C ASN A 267 10.70 -0.97 9.58
N ALA A 268 9.98 -1.73 8.76
CA ALA A 268 8.89 -1.20 7.95
C ALA A 268 7.78 -0.59 8.81
N LEU A 269 7.32 -1.28 9.85
CA LEU A 269 6.33 -0.75 10.80
C LEU A 269 6.84 0.50 11.53
N THR A 270 8.11 0.53 11.92
CA THR A 270 8.71 1.71 12.56
C THR A 270 8.70 2.93 11.62
N VAL A 271 9.08 2.73 10.36
CA VAL A 271 9.03 3.80 9.34
C VAL A 271 7.58 4.21 9.03
N ASP A 272 6.66 3.24 8.97
CA ASP A 272 5.22 3.47 8.80
C ASP A 272 4.66 4.43 9.86
N MET A 273 4.97 4.14 11.13
CA MET A 273 4.57 4.95 12.29
C MET A 273 5.19 6.36 12.26
N ALA A 274 6.46 6.46 11.87
CA ALA A 274 7.17 7.74 11.80
C ALA A 274 6.68 8.66 10.66
N LEU A 275 6.36 8.07 9.51
CA LEU A 275 5.83 8.80 8.35
C LEU A 275 4.33 9.13 8.48
N GLY A 276 3.58 8.37 9.31
CA GLY A 276 2.13 8.44 9.35
C GLY A 276 1.51 8.00 8.03
N CYS A 277 1.81 6.78 7.61
CA CYS A 277 1.37 6.20 6.35
C CYS A 277 -0.16 5.97 6.28
N SER A 278 -0.62 5.32 5.22
CA SER A 278 -2.01 4.91 5.04
C SER A 278 -2.36 3.73 5.94
N THR A 279 -3.58 3.69 6.48
CA THR A 279 -4.12 2.51 7.20
C THR A 279 -4.07 1.22 6.38
N ASN A 280 -4.05 1.32 5.07
CA ASN A 280 -3.93 0.16 4.16
C ASN A 280 -2.61 -0.62 4.34
N THR A 281 -1.57 -0.01 4.92
CA THR A 281 -0.31 -0.71 5.25
C THR A 281 -0.55 -1.84 6.25
N MET A 282 -1.51 -1.66 7.18
CA MET A 282 -1.93 -2.70 8.14
C MET A 282 -2.69 -3.87 7.50
N LEU A 283 -3.05 -3.75 6.23
CA LEU A 283 -3.59 -4.83 5.41
C LEU A 283 -2.50 -5.46 4.54
N HIS A 284 -1.62 -4.63 3.96
CA HIS A 284 -0.64 -5.07 2.97
C HIS A 284 0.61 -5.69 3.59
N LEU A 285 1.12 -5.16 4.71
CA LEU A 285 2.30 -5.74 5.38
C LEU A 285 2.06 -7.16 5.89
N PRO A 286 0.92 -7.49 6.55
CA PRO A 286 0.60 -8.88 6.89
C PRO A 286 0.49 -9.81 5.67
N ALA A 287 -0.07 -9.34 4.57
CA ALA A 287 -0.18 -10.11 3.33
C ALA A 287 1.21 -10.45 2.73
N ILE A 288 2.12 -9.46 2.70
CA ILE A 288 3.49 -9.63 2.21
C ILE A 288 4.29 -10.53 3.15
N ALA A 289 4.20 -10.32 4.47
CA ALA A 289 4.89 -11.11 5.49
C ALA A 289 4.50 -12.58 5.40
N ARG A 290 3.22 -12.88 5.22
CA ARG A 290 2.73 -14.24 5.01
C ARG A 290 3.42 -14.93 3.83
N GLU A 291 3.57 -14.27 2.68
CA GLU A 291 4.26 -14.82 1.51
C GLU A 291 5.77 -15.00 1.76
N ALA A 292 6.35 -14.19 2.63
CA ALA A 292 7.73 -14.35 3.08
C ALA A 292 7.91 -15.48 4.11
N GLY A 293 6.81 -16.05 4.63
CA GLY A 293 6.84 -17.03 5.72
C GLY A 293 7.06 -16.40 7.10
N VAL A 294 6.73 -15.11 7.24
CA VAL A 294 6.84 -14.35 8.49
C VAL A 294 5.43 -14.13 9.05
N GLU A 295 5.25 -14.50 10.32
CA GLU A 295 4.03 -14.17 11.06
C GLU A 295 4.09 -12.72 11.54
N LEU A 296 3.16 -11.90 11.06
CA LEU A 296 3.03 -10.49 11.43
C LEU A 296 1.66 -10.24 12.05
N ASN A 297 1.58 -10.28 13.37
CA ASN A 297 0.39 -9.92 14.12
C ASN A 297 0.26 -8.39 14.21
N LEU A 298 -0.94 -7.85 14.02
CA LEU A 298 -1.21 -6.41 14.11
C LEU A 298 -1.02 -5.83 15.53
N GLU A 299 -0.95 -6.67 16.59
CA GLU A 299 -0.62 -6.22 17.96
C GLU A 299 0.78 -5.61 18.03
N ILE A 300 1.75 -6.15 17.30
CA ILE A 300 3.10 -5.60 17.24
C ILE A 300 3.13 -4.17 16.69
N ALA A 301 2.15 -3.80 15.86
CA ALA A 301 2.02 -2.44 15.35
C ALA A 301 1.78 -1.42 16.47
N ASN A 302 0.94 -1.75 17.47
CA ASN A 302 0.73 -0.88 18.63
C ASN A 302 1.96 -0.80 19.53
N GLU A 303 2.68 -1.92 19.73
CA GLU A 303 3.92 -1.94 20.52
C GLU A 303 5.00 -1.06 19.87
N ILE A 304 5.13 -1.14 18.55
CA ILE A 304 6.06 -0.30 17.77
C ILE A 304 5.57 1.15 17.79
N SER A 305 4.27 1.40 17.57
CA SER A 305 3.67 2.74 17.59
C SER A 305 3.91 3.45 18.92
N ALA A 306 3.80 2.74 20.05
CA ALA A 306 4.02 3.31 21.39
C ALA A 306 5.46 3.84 21.59
N LYS A 307 6.44 3.30 20.88
CA LYS A 307 7.88 3.65 21.00
C LYS A 307 8.37 4.55 19.88
N THR A 308 7.64 4.62 18.77
CA THR A 308 8.08 5.31 17.55
C THR A 308 7.45 6.71 17.48
N PRO A 309 8.25 7.77 17.48
CA PRO A 309 7.71 9.12 17.30
C PRO A 309 7.20 9.32 15.87
N ASN A 310 6.11 10.09 15.71
CA ASN A 310 5.66 10.55 14.40
C ASN A 310 6.48 11.77 13.98
N LEU A 311 7.25 11.63 12.90
CA LEU A 311 8.24 12.64 12.46
C LEU A 311 7.75 13.47 11.27
N CYS A 312 6.72 13.03 10.54
CA CYS A 312 6.25 13.65 9.32
C CYS A 312 4.74 13.87 9.33
N HIS A 313 4.32 15.06 8.89
CA HIS A 313 2.92 15.39 8.62
C HIS A 313 2.73 15.71 7.15
N LEU A 314 2.76 14.67 6.31
CA LEU A 314 2.47 14.78 4.88
C LEU A 314 0.96 14.77 4.62
N ALA A 315 0.52 15.39 3.51
CA ALA A 315 -0.89 15.35 3.12
C ALA A 315 -1.42 13.89 3.14
N PRO A 316 -2.62 13.63 3.74
CA PRO A 316 -3.64 14.57 4.22
C PRO A 316 -3.41 15.08 5.66
N ALA A 317 -2.45 14.56 6.44
CA ALA A 317 -2.23 14.93 7.84
C ALA A 317 -1.62 16.32 8.02
N GLY A 318 -0.97 16.86 6.98
CA GLY A 318 -0.33 18.18 7.02
C GLY A 318 -0.16 18.80 5.63
N PRO A 319 0.54 19.93 5.54
CA PRO A 319 0.63 20.73 4.31
C PRO A 319 1.77 20.29 3.38
N THR A 320 2.62 19.35 3.78
CA THR A 320 3.77 18.90 3.00
C THR A 320 3.42 17.70 2.10
N TYR A 321 4.18 17.50 1.04
CA TYR A 321 3.94 16.50 0.01
C TYR A 321 5.17 15.61 -0.21
N MET A 322 5.08 14.62 -1.09
CA MET A 322 6.16 13.66 -1.34
C MET A 322 7.42 14.32 -1.91
N GLU A 323 7.27 15.35 -2.73
CA GLU A 323 8.40 16.15 -3.24
C GLU A 323 9.18 16.82 -2.10
N ASP A 324 8.47 17.36 -1.09
CA ASP A 324 9.09 17.99 0.07
C ASP A 324 9.86 16.96 0.92
N LEU A 325 9.30 15.76 1.08
CA LEU A 325 9.98 14.65 1.75
C LEU A 325 11.24 14.23 0.99
N ASN A 326 11.18 14.15 -0.33
CA ASN A 326 12.36 13.86 -1.16
C ASN A 326 13.48 14.87 -0.96
N GLU A 327 13.17 16.17 -1.00
CA GLU A 327 14.12 17.27 -0.80
C GLU A 327 14.70 17.26 0.61
N ALA A 328 13.90 16.90 1.61
CA ALA A 328 14.33 16.76 3.00
C ALA A 328 15.29 15.58 3.24
N GLY A 329 15.43 14.66 2.26
CA GLY A 329 16.35 13.52 2.33
C GLY A 329 15.70 12.15 2.17
N GLY A 330 14.37 12.12 2.03
CA GLY A 330 13.59 10.91 1.74
C GLY A 330 13.50 9.95 2.92
N VAL A 331 13.08 8.72 2.61
CA VAL A 331 12.88 7.66 3.62
C VAL A 331 14.15 7.35 4.41
N TYR A 332 15.32 7.33 3.75
CA TYR A 332 16.58 7.03 4.44
C TYR A 332 16.98 8.11 5.44
N ALA A 333 16.59 9.38 5.23
CA ALA A 333 16.79 10.43 6.24
C ALA A 333 15.89 10.22 7.46
N VAL A 334 14.63 9.79 7.25
CA VAL A 334 13.72 9.40 8.34
C VAL A 334 14.29 8.21 9.12
N MET A 335 14.78 7.18 8.41
CA MET A 335 15.41 6.02 9.03
C MET A 335 16.66 6.41 9.82
N ASN A 336 17.47 7.33 9.31
CA ASN A 336 18.64 7.81 10.04
C ASN A 336 18.24 8.58 11.31
N GLU A 337 17.17 9.38 11.28
CA GLU A 337 16.63 10.02 12.49
C GLU A 337 16.18 8.96 13.52
N LEU A 338 15.44 7.94 13.11
CA LEU A 338 14.97 6.85 13.98
C LEU A 338 16.13 6.04 14.57
N SER A 339 17.21 5.84 13.81
CA SER A 339 18.39 5.09 14.28
C SER A 339 19.10 5.75 15.45
N LYS A 340 19.00 7.07 15.63
CA LYS A 340 19.58 7.82 16.76
C LYS A 340 19.00 7.36 18.11
N LYS A 341 17.76 6.85 18.13
CA LYS A 341 17.10 6.26 19.33
C LYS A 341 17.14 4.72 19.37
N GLY A 342 17.89 4.09 18.46
CA GLY A 342 17.98 2.63 18.42
C GLY A 342 16.66 1.94 18.04
N LEU A 343 15.80 2.59 17.25
CA LEU A 343 14.48 2.09 16.90
C LEU A 343 14.47 1.17 15.67
N LEU A 344 15.62 0.97 15.02
CA LEU A 344 15.76 0.17 13.81
C LEU A 344 16.74 -0.99 14.00
N ASN A 345 16.45 -2.09 13.34
CA ASN A 345 17.34 -3.24 13.18
C ASN A 345 18.32 -2.95 12.03
N LEU A 346 19.51 -2.46 12.37
CA LEU A 346 20.48 -1.93 11.40
C LEU A 346 21.21 -3.01 10.60
N ASP A 347 21.24 -4.24 11.08
CA ASP A 347 21.94 -5.37 10.44
C ASP A 347 21.11 -6.06 9.35
N CYS A 348 19.85 -5.68 9.16
CA CYS A 348 19.00 -6.22 8.10
C CYS A 348 19.64 -6.02 6.73
N LEU A 349 19.70 -7.11 5.94
CA LEU A 349 20.18 -7.09 4.56
C LEU A 349 19.20 -6.36 3.65
N THR A 350 19.71 -5.73 2.60
CA THR A 350 18.89 -5.02 1.60
C THR A 350 19.23 -5.46 0.17
N ALA A 351 18.36 -5.12 -0.77
CA ALA A 351 18.60 -5.30 -2.22
C ALA A 351 19.78 -4.44 -2.77
N ASN A 352 20.41 -3.62 -1.93
CA ASN A 352 21.70 -3.01 -2.26
C ASN A 352 22.89 -3.95 -2.06
N GLY A 353 22.66 -5.13 -1.45
CA GLY A 353 23.72 -6.07 -1.07
C GLY A 353 24.54 -5.61 0.13
N THR A 354 24.01 -4.66 0.91
CA THR A 354 24.56 -4.05 2.13
C THR A 354 23.47 -3.99 3.19
N THR A 355 23.84 -3.69 4.43
CA THR A 355 22.89 -3.60 5.55
C THR A 355 22.13 -2.26 5.55
N VAL A 356 21.03 -2.21 6.30
CA VAL A 356 20.26 -0.96 6.54
C VAL A 356 21.19 0.10 7.13
N GLY A 357 21.97 -0.24 8.16
CA GLY A 357 22.88 0.68 8.83
C GLY A 357 23.91 1.29 7.87
N GLU A 358 24.50 0.48 6.98
CA GLU A 358 25.44 0.96 5.97
C GLU A 358 24.79 1.93 4.98
N ASN A 359 23.54 1.66 4.62
CA ASN A 359 22.81 2.48 3.65
C ASN A 359 22.41 3.86 4.21
N ILE A 360 22.01 3.94 5.48
CA ILE A 360 21.43 5.17 6.06
C ILE A 360 22.44 6.07 6.76
N LYS A 361 23.64 5.58 7.15
CA LYS A 361 24.62 6.29 7.99
C LYS A 361 24.99 7.71 7.54
N ASN A 362 24.91 7.99 6.24
CA ASN A 362 25.25 9.29 5.65
C ASN A 362 24.01 10.04 5.10
N CYS A 363 22.80 9.59 5.46
CA CYS A 363 21.56 10.17 4.95
C CYS A 363 21.06 11.25 5.94
N VAL A 364 21.45 12.48 5.69
CA VAL A 364 21.16 13.62 6.57
C VAL A 364 19.74 14.14 6.31
N ASN A 365 19.02 14.46 7.39
CA ASN A 365 17.81 15.26 7.35
C ASN A 365 18.16 16.71 6.97
N LYS A 366 17.70 17.17 5.82
CA LYS A 366 18.01 18.49 5.25
C LYS A 366 16.95 19.55 5.58
N ASN A 367 15.79 19.14 6.07
CA ASN A 367 14.70 20.05 6.41
C ASN A 367 13.93 19.56 7.66
N PRO A 368 14.25 20.10 8.85
CA PRO A 368 13.60 19.73 10.10
C PRO A 368 12.11 20.12 10.20
N GLU A 369 11.60 20.94 9.30
CA GLU A 369 10.16 21.27 9.25
C GLU A 369 9.36 20.16 8.55
N VAL A 370 9.98 19.43 7.62
CA VAL A 370 9.36 18.31 6.90
C VAL A 370 9.59 16.99 7.64
N ILE A 371 10.83 16.72 8.06
CA ILE A 371 11.20 15.57 8.90
C ILE A 371 11.60 16.12 10.27
N ARG A 372 10.72 16.02 11.24
CA ARG A 372 11.02 16.46 12.61
C ARG A 372 12.17 15.62 13.18
N PRO A 373 13.10 16.25 13.93
CA PRO A 373 14.09 15.51 14.71
C PRO A 373 13.40 14.61 15.75
N VAL A 374 13.99 13.46 16.07
CA VAL A 374 13.44 12.53 17.05
C VAL A 374 13.29 13.11 18.45
N GLU A 375 14.02 14.19 18.76
CA GLU A 375 13.92 14.94 20.01
C GLU A 375 12.72 15.91 20.06
N ASN A 376 12.18 16.28 18.88
CA ASN A 376 11.06 17.21 18.76
C ASN A 376 10.03 16.73 17.70
N PRO A 377 9.41 15.54 17.88
CA PRO A 377 8.46 14.99 16.92
C PRO A 377 7.11 15.71 16.97
N TYR A 378 6.25 15.46 15.99
CA TYR A 378 4.82 15.86 16.03
C TYR A 378 4.06 15.13 17.14
N SER A 379 4.38 13.85 17.37
CA SER A 379 3.85 13.03 18.45
C SER A 379 4.92 12.07 18.95
N GLN A 380 4.89 11.76 20.25
CA GLN A 380 5.79 10.74 20.84
C GLN A 380 5.40 9.32 20.45
N THR A 381 4.22 9.13 19.88
CA THR A 381 3.70 7.85 19.40
C THR A 381 3.43 7.91 17.91
N GLY A 382 3.37 6.74 17.26
CA GLY A 382 3.21 6.59 15.83
C GLY A 382 1.91 7.15 15.25
N GLY A 383 1.92 7.34 13.94
CA GLY A 383 0.81 7.92 13.18
C GLY A 383 -0.37 6.97 12.93
N ILE A 384 -0.24 5.68 13.24
CA ILE A 384 -1.30 4.68 13.09
C ILE A 384 -1.58 4.00 14.44
N ALA A 385 -2.86 3.67 14.69
CA ALA A 385 -3.28 2.87 15.84
C ALA A 385 -4.19 1.72 15.38
N VAL A 386 -4.03 0.56 16.02
CA VAL A 386 -4.90 -0.61 15.88
C VAL A 386 -5.77 -0.71 17.11
N LEU A 387 -7.08 -0.52 16.94
CA LEU A 387 -8.05 -0.50 18.04
C LEU A 387 -8.63 -1.90 18.23
N LYS A 388 -8.93 -2.23 19.50
CA LYS A 388 -9.62 -3.47 19.90
C LYS A 388 -10.72 -3.18 20.92
N GLY A 389 -11.74 -4.01 20.94
CA GLY A 389 -12.83 -3.94 21.89
C GLY A 389 -13.97 -4.89 21.51
N ASN A 390 -15.09 -4.78 22.21
CA ASN A 390 -16.23 -5.66 21.91
C ASN A 390 -16.86 -5.41 20.53
N LEU A 391 -16.62 -4.23 19.91
CA LEU A 391 -17.04 -3.93 18.54
C LEU A 391 -16.02 -4.44 17.51
N ALA A 392 -14.75 -4.48 17.84
CA ALA A 392 -13.65 -4.89 16.98
C ALA A 392 -12.70 -5.85 17.71
N PRO A 393 -13.15 -7.09 18.02
CA PRO A 393 -12.33 -8.01 18.83
C PRO A 393 -11.01 -8.39 18.18
N ASP A 394 -10.94 -8.44 16.85
CA ASP A 394 -9.69 -8.74 16.13
C ASP A 394 -8.90 -7.47 15.82
N SER A 395 -9.52 -6.46 15.22
CA SER A 395 -8.90 -5.17 14.91
C SER A 395 -9.88 -4.13 14.38
N GLY A 396 -9.52 -2.86 14.54
CA GLY A 396 -9.98 -1.70 13.78
C GLY A 396 -8.79 -0.77 13.61
N VAL A 397 -8.59 -0.16 12.44
CA VAL A 397 -7.38 0.61 12.12
C VAL A 397 -7.73 2.07 11.87
N VAL A 398 -6.97 2.98 12.49
CA VAL A 398 -7.15 4.43 12.33
C VAL A 398 -5.82 5.13 12.05
N LYS A 399 -5.84 6.12 11.15
CA LYS A 399 -4.73 7.04 10.93
C LYS A 399 -4.76 8.12 12.02
N ARG A 400 -4.13 7.82 13.17
CA ARG A 400 -4.10 8.70 14.35
C ARG A 400 -3.57 10.09 14.03
N SER A 401 -2.54 10.20 13.18
CA SER A 401 -1.93 11.47 12.78
C SER A 401 -2.86 12.41 12.00
N ALA A 402 -4.00 11.92 11.52
CA ALA A 402 -5.00 12.71 10.79
C ALA A 402 -6.29 12.97 11.60
N VAL A 403 -6.31 12.56 12.88
CA VAL A 403 -7.44 12.75 13.79
C VAL A 403 -7.26 14.05 14.57
N ALA A 404 -8.29 14.88 14.61
CA ALA A 404 -8.31 16.09 15.44
C ALA A 404 -8.21 15.74 16.93
N PRO A 405 -7.49 16.50 17.75
CA PRO A 405 -7.27 16.19 19.17
C PRO A 405 -8.56 15.91 19.95
N GLU A 406 -9.63 16.66 19.68
CA GLU A 406 -10.95 16.52 20.28
C GLU A 406 -11.68 15.22 19.91
N MET A 407 -11.28 14.59 18.81
CA MET A 407 -11.86 13.33 18.31
C MET A 407 -11.04 12.08 18.68
N LEU A 408 -9.91 12.24 19.39
CA LEU A 408 -9.12 11.10 19.86
C LEU A 408 -9.90 10.24 20.88
N VAL A 409 -10.80 10.85 21.65
CA VAL A 409 -11.76 10.17 22.51
C VAL A 409 -13.14 10.69 22.12
N HIS A 410 -14.03 9.81 21.70
CA HIS A 410 -15.36 10.17 21.23
C HIS A 410 -16.41 9.13 21.65
N GLU A 411 -17.57 9.59 22.09
CA GLU A 411 -18.76 8.76 22.30
C GLU A 411 -19.94 9.37 21.55
N GLY A 412 -20.68 8.55 20.84
CA GLY A 412 -21.82 9.03 20.08
C GLY A 412 -22.77 7.93 19.61
N PRO A 413 -24.00 8.31 19.23
CA PRO A 413 -24.99 7.38 18.70
C PRO A 413 -24.60 6.89 17.31
N ALA A 414 -24.76 5.59 17.08
CA ALA A 414 -24.55 4.96 15.79
C ALA A 414 -25.62 5.41 14.79
N ARG A 415 -25.16 5.73 13.56
CA ARG A 415 -25.99 5.88 12.35
C ARG A 415 -25.61 4.77 11.40
N VAL A 416 -26.47 3.79 11.21
CA VAL A 416 -26.13 2.49 10.63
C VAL A 416 -26.55 2.40 9.17
N PHE A 417 -25.56 2.05 8.30
CA PHE A 417 -25.76 1.89 6.86
C PHE A 417 -25.14 0.58 6.37
N ASP A 418 -25.82 -0.10 5.45
CA ASP A 418 -25.38 -1.39 4.90
C ASP A 418 -24.65 -1.27 3.55
N CYS A 419 -24.40 -0.02 3.11
CA CYS A 419 -23.56 0.31 1.96
C CYS A 419 -23.04 1.76 2.05
N GLU A 420 -22.02 2.07 1.24
CA GLU A 420 -21.42 3.40 1.15
C GLU A 420 -22.40 4.45 0.62
N GLU A 421 -23.22 4.07 -0.37
CA GLU A 421 -24.14 4.97 -1.09
C GLU A 421 -25.17 5.59 -0.14
N ASP A 422 -25.81 4.78 0.69
CA ASP A 422 -26.84 5.23 1.64
C ASP A 422 -26.22 6.16 2.71
N ALA A 423 -24.99 5.86 3.14
CA ALA A 423 -24.27 6.71 4.09
C ALA A 423 -23.94 8.08 3.49
N ILE A 424 -23.48 8.14 2.23
CA ILE A 424 -23.20 9.39 1.52
C ILE A 424 -24.46 10.23 1.38
N ASP A 425 -25.59 9.62 1.01
CA ASP A 425 -26.87 10.31 0.86
C ASP A 425 -27.36 10.87 2.19
N ALA A 426 -27.19 10.13 3.29
CA ALA A 426 -27.53 10.60 4.64
C ALA A 426 -26.64 11.79 5.07
N ILE A 427 -25.34 11.75 4.81
CA ILE A 427 -24.42 12.85 5.11
C ILE A 427 -24.80 14.11 4.32
N LYS A 428 -24.94 13.99 3.00
CA LYS A 428 -25.23 15.14 2.11
C LYS A 428 -26.62 15.73 2.37
N SER A 429 -27.60 14.93 2.78
CA SER A 429 -28.95 15.42 3.12
C SER A 429 -29.06 16.04 4.50
N GLY A 430 -27.97 16.14 5.28
CA GLY A 430 -27.95 16.73 6.61
C GLY A 430 -28.60 15.87 7.70
N LYS A 431 -28.78 14.57 7.47
CA LYS A 431 -29.28 13.62 8.48
C LYS A 431 -28.23 13.28 9.53
N ILE A 432 -26.95 13.41 9.19
CA ILE A 432 -25.82 13.22 10.09
C ILE A 432 -25.50 14.55 10.76
N VAL A 433 -25.42 14.53 12.08
CA VAL A 433 -25.18 15.73 12.89
C VAL A 433 -23.95 15.57 13.79
N ALA A 434 -23.49 16.68 14.37
CA ALA A 434 -22.36 16.67 15.30
C ALA A 434 -22.62 15.70 16.46
N GLY A 435 -21.63 14.87 16.79
CA GLY A 435 -21.69 13.84 17.80
C GLY A 435 -22.00 12.44 17.28
N ASP A 436 -22.51 12.30 16.07
CA ASP A 436 -22.84 10.98 15.49
C ASP A 436 -21.60 10.12 15.19
N VAL A 437 -21.80 8.80 15.20
CA VAL A 437 -20.85 7.80 14.70
C VAL A 437 -21.50 7.08 13.52
N VAL A 438 -21.01 7.35 12.31
CA VAL A 438 -21.48 6.70 11.08
C VAL A 438 -20.88 5.31 10.97
N VAL A 439 -21.71 4.27 10.89
CA VAL A 439 -21.31 2.86 10.78
C VAL A 439 -21.70 2.34 9.40
N ILE A 440 -20.68 2.05 8.57
CA ILE A 440 -20.87 1.49 7.22
C ILE A 440 -20.41 0.04 7.26
N ARG A 441 -21.31 -0.91 7.05
CA ARG A 441 -21.05 -2.34 7.18
C ARG A 441 -21.37 -3.12 5.90
N TYR A 442 -20.97 -4.39 5.85
CA TYR A 442 -21.05 -5.24 4.64
C TYR A 442 -20.26 -4.69 3.45
N GLU A 443 -19.16 -3.99 3.73
CA GLU A 443 -18.18 -3.53 2.75
C GLU A 443 -16.78 -4.15 2.97
N GLY A 444 -16.71 -5.17 3.85
CA GLY A 444 -15.50 -5.93 4.15
C GLY A 444 -15.04 -6.86 3.01
N PRO A 445 -13.99 -7.69 3.26
CA PRO A 445 -13.43 -8.61 2.28
C PRO A 445 -14.47 -9.50 1.61
N LYS A 446 -15.38 -10.10 2.37
CA LYS A 446 -16.48 -10.94 1.87
C LYS A 446 -17.72 -10.11 1.57
N GLY A 447 -18.13 -9.25 2.49
CA GLY A 447 -19.39 -8.51 2.41
C GLY A 447 -19.48 -7.56 1.23
N GLY A 448 -18.35 -6.96 0.83
CA GLY A 448 -18.26 -6.05 -0.30
C GLY A 448 -18.65 -6.66 -1.65
N PRO A 449 -18.13 -7.82 -2.12
CA PRO A 449 -16.78 -8.32 -1.86
C PRO A 449 -15.69 -7.41 -2.40
N GLY A 450 -14.46 -7.63 -1.96
CA GLY A 450 -13.30 -6.86 -2.41
C GLY A 450 -12.88 -5.74 -1.45
N MET A 451 -13.47 -5.67 -0.24
CA MET A 451 -13.09 -4.73 0.82
C MET A 451 -12.91 -3.31 0.28
N ARG A 452 -13.98 -2.77 -0.25
CA ARG A 452 -14.08 -1.47 -0.92
C ARG A 452 -13.38 -0.36 -0.12
N GLU A 453 -12.61 0.47 -0.81
CA GLU A 453 -11.96 1.64 -0.24
C GLU A 453 -12.85 2.87 -0.44
N MET A 454 -13.16 3.58 0.64
CA MET A 454 -14.10 4.69 0.64
C MET A 454 -13.38 6.01 0.95
N LEU A 455 -13.59 7.02 0.11
CA LEU A 455 -13.14 8.39 0.31
C LEU A 455 -14.32 9.36 0.34
N ASN A 456 -15.37 9.08 -0.41
CA ASN A 456 -16.52 9.96 -0.53
C ASN A 456 -17.22 10.25 0.82
N PRO A 457 -17.47 9.26 1.72
CA PRO A 457 -18.07 9.55 3.02
C PRO A 457 -17.20 10.48 3.87
N THR A 458 -15.88 10.22 3.93
CA THR A 458 -14.95 11.02 4.74
C THR A 458 -14.80 12.43 4.19
N SER A 459 -14.77 12.58 2.85
CA SER A 459 -14.71 13.88 2.19
C SER A 459 -16.03 14.66 2.33
N ALA A 460 -17.19 13.97 2.28
CA ALA A 460 -18.48 14.60 2.51
C ALA A 460 -18.58 15.14 3.96
N ILE A 461 -18.19 14.37 4.96
CA ILE A 461 -18.12 14.81 6.37
C ILE A 461 -17.22 16.05 6.51
N ALA A 462 -16.03 16.05 5.87
CA ALA A 462 -15.12 17.19 5.89
C ALA A 462 -15.72 18.41 5.18
N GLY A 463 -16.31 18.23 3.98
CA GLY A 463 -16.95 19.28 3.22
C GLY A 463 -18.16 19.90 3.90
N MET A 464 -18.90 19.14 4.68
CA MET A 464 -20.04 19.61 5.51
C MET A 464 -19.59 20.25 6.84
N GLY A 465 -18.28 20.37 7.10
CA GLY A 465 -17.75 20.97 8.33
C GLY A 465 -17.88 20.09 9.57
N LEU A 466 -18.14 18.79 9.42
CA LEU A 466 -18.39 17.84 10.52
C LEU A 466 -17.13 17.04 10.91
N GLY A 467 -15.98 17.30 10.31
CA GLY A 467 -14.75 16.49 10.49
C GLY A 467 -14.19 16.45 11.92
N SER A 468 -14.53 17.44 12.77
CA SER A 468 -14.12 17.51 14.17
C SER A 468 -15.22 17.08 15.16
N SER A 469 -16.32 16.48 14.68
CA SER A 469 -17.47 16.15 15.53
C SER A 469 -18.20 14.86 15.15
N VAL A 470 -17.85 14.24 14.02
CA VAL A 470 -18.44 12.98 13.55
C VAL A 470 -17.35 11.97 13.30
N ALA A 471 -17.52 10.74 13.79
CA ALA A 471 -16.65 9.61 13.51
C ALA A 471 -17.27 8.68 12.45
N LEU A 472 -16.42 7.92 11.74
CA LEU A 472 -16.84 6.90 10.78
C LEU A 472 -16.19 5.56 11.12
N ILE A 473 -16.97 4.48 11.03
CA ILE A 473 -16.50 3.11 11.28
C ILE A 473 -16.95 2.21 10.14
N THR A 474 -16.09 1.29 9.70
CA THR A 474 -16.43 0.33 8.63
C THR A 474 -15.65 -0.97 8.75
N ASP A 475 -16.26 -2.08 8.30
CA ASP A 475 -15.56 -3.34 8.01
C ASP A 475 -14.86 -3.35 6.63
N GLY A 476 -15.13 -2.32 5.81
CA GLY A 476 -14.37 -2.00 4.61
C GLY A 476 -13.11 -1.21 4.91
N ARG A 477 -12.71 -0.33 3.99
CA ARG A 477 -11.52 0.52 4.12
C ARG A 477 -11.88 1.99 3.93
N PHE A 478 -11.13 2.86 4.59
CA PHE A 478 -11.06 4.27 4.21
C PHE A 478 -9.78 4.54 3.43
N SER A 479 -9.85 5.45 2.48
CA SER A 479 -8.70 5.86 1.67
C SER A 479 -7.57 6.42 2.55
N GLY A 480 -6.32 6.19 2.16
CA GLY A 480 -5.16 6.85 2.77
C GLY A 480 -5.22 8.38 2.71
N ALA A 481 -6.08 8.94 1.87
CA ALA A 481 -6.38 10.37 1.75
C ALA A 481 -7.44 10.87 2.75
N SER A 482 -8.06 9.99 3.55
CA SER A 482 -9.08 10.36 4.54
C SER A 482 -8.50 11.13 5.70
N ARG A 483 -9.29 12.07 6.24
CA ARG A 483 -9.04 12.82 7.48
C ARG A 483 -10.11 12.50 8.51
N GLY A 484 -9.83 12.83 9.79
CA GLY A 484 -10.76 12.66 10.89
C GLY A 484 -10.76 11.27 11.52
N ALA A 485 -11.66 11.04 12.46
CA ALA A 485 -11.81 9.77 13.19
C ALA A 485 -12.47 8.71 12.29
N SER A 486 -11.72 8.19 11.30
CA SER A 486 -12.17 7.21 10.33
C SER A 486 -11.50 5.86 10.62
N ILE A 487 -12.25 4.93 11.24
CA ILE A 487 -11.78 3.62 11.66
C ILE A 487 -12.23 2.58 10.64
N GLY A 488 -11.30 2.03 9.89
CA GLY A 488 -11.53 0.95 8.92
C GLY A 488 -11.06 -0.40 9.41
N HIS A 489 -11.19 -1.41 8.53
CA HIS A 489 -10.72 -2.79 8.76
C HIS A 489 -11.30 -3.43 10.03
N VAL A 490 -12.51 -3.00 10.45
CA VAL A 490 -13.15 -3.59 11.62
C VAL A 490 -13.36 -5.09 11.39
N SER A 491 -12.76 -5.87 12.25
CA SER A 491 -12.73 -7.32 12.15
C SER A 491 -13.15 -7.98 13.45
N PRO A 492 -13.92 -9.08 13.39
CA PRO A 492 -14.50 -9.73 12.18
C PRO A 492 -15.54 -8.85 11.48
N GLU A 493 -15.60 -8.96 10.12
CA GLU A 493 -16.55 -8.18 9.31
C GLU A 493 -18.02 -8.60 9.50
N ALA A 494 -18.97 -7.73 9.12
CA ALA A 494 -20.40 -7.99 9.25
C ALA A 494 -20.88 -9.24 8.50
N ALA A 495 -20.32 -9.53 7.31
CA ALA A 495 -20.73 -10.66 6.49
C ALA A 495 -20.48 -12.03 7.12
N VAL A 496 -19.55 -12.13 8.07
CA VAL A 496 -19.28 -13.35 8.86
C VAL A 496 -19.87 -13.29 10.27
N GLY A 497 -20.75 -12.33 10.53
CA GLY A 497 -21.41 -12.16 11.84
C GLY A 497 -20.50 -11.49 12.88
N GLY A 498 -19.52 -10.69 12.49
CA GLY A 498 -18.74 -9.86 13.41
C GLY A 498 -19.64 -8.90 14.21
N PRO A 499 -19.18 -8.40 15.37
CA PRO A 499 -20.01 -7.54 16.24
C PRO A 499 -20.57 -6.30 15.53
N ILE A 500 -19.87 -5.78 14.52
CA ILE A 500 -20.35 -4.65 13.71
C ILE A 500 -21.70 -4.95 13.02
N ALA A 501 -22.00 -6.23 12.71
CA ALA A 501 -23.28 -6.64 12.16
C ALA A 501 -24.44 -6.50 13.16
N LEU A 502 -24.14 -6.45 14.45
CA LEU A 502 -25.12 -6.44 15.54
C LEU A 502 -25.42 -5.01 16.04
N VAL A 503 -24.71 -4.01 15.55
CA VAL A 503 -24.95 -2.60 15.90
C VAL A 503 -26.30 -2.19 15.33
N GLU A 504 -27.13 -1.57 16.19
CA GLU A 504 -28.44 -1.01 15.82
C GLU A 504 -28.39 0.52 15.85
N GLU A 505 -29.35 1.14 15.15
CA GLU A 505 -29.47 2.60 15.09
C GLU A 505 -29.62 3.19 16.50
N GLY A 506 -28.77 4.16 16.84
CA GLY A 506 -28.75 4.83 18.12
C GLY A 506 -27.93 4.15 19.22
N ASP A 507 -27.36 2.97 19.00
CA ASP A 507 -26.40 2.36 19.94
C ASP A 507 -25.24 3.32 20.20
N ILE A 508 -24.81 3.44 21.45
CA ILE A 508 -23.66 4.31 21.76
C ILE A 508 -22.36 3.58 21.46
N ILE A 509 -21.53 4.20 20.64
CA ILE A 509 -20.19 3.72 20.31
C ILE A 509 -19.17 4.59 21.04
N ARG A 510 -18.20 3.93 21.68
CA ARG A 510 -17.07 4.56 22.35
C ARG A 510 -15.80 4.28 21.56
N ILE A 511 -15.12 5.36 21.19
CA ILE A 511 -13.81 5.37 20.54
C ILE A 511 -12.81 5.97 21.53
N ASN A 512 -11.72 5.25 21.84
CA ASN A 512 -10.61 5.78 22.65
C ASN A 512 -9.29 5.39 21.97
N ILE A 513 -8.83 6.25 21.06
CA ILE A 513 -7.62 6.02 20.25
C ILE A 513 -6.36 5.98 21.13
N PRO A 514 -6.17 6.85 22.15
CA PRO A 514 -5.04 6.75 23.06
C PRO A 514 -4.91 5.40 23.78
N GLU A 515 -6.02 4.77 24.12
CA GLU A 515 -6.05 3.46 24.79
C GLU A 515 -6.22 2.28 23.83
N ASN A 516 -6.26 2.54 22.53
CA ASN A 516 -6.48 1.54 21.47
C ASN A 516 -7.81 0.77 21.66
N LYS A 517 -8.90 1.47 22.01
CA LYS A 517 -10.21 0.87 22.29
C LYS A 517 -11.28 1.30 21.30
N LEU A 518 -12.15 0.32 20.95
CA LEU A 518 -13.34 0.50 20.12
C LEU A 518 -14.47 -0.40 20.64
N ASP A 519 -15.45 0.20 21.29
CA ASP A 519 -16.52 -0.53 21.95
C ASP A 519 -17.90 -0.02 21.54
N VAL A 520 -18.90 -0.91 21.56
CA VAL A 520 -20.32 -0.56 21.58
C VAL A 520 -20.83 -0.73 23.03
N LEU A 521 -21.53 0.28 23.54
CA LEU A 521 -22.02 0.29 24.91
C LEU A 521 -23.38 -0.42 25.01
N VAL A 522 -23.40 -1.69 24.65
CA VAL A 522 -24.54 -2.60 24.72
C VAL A 522 -24.10 -3.77 25.59
N SER A 523 -25.01 -4.29 26.43
CA SER A 523 -24.65 -5.40 27.31
C SER A 523 -24.34 -6.68 26.53
N ASP A 524 -23.53 -7.56 27.13
CA ASP A 524 -23.16 -8.84 26.51
C ASP A 524 -24.40 -9.72 26.27
N GLU A 525 -25.41 -9.65 27.16
CA GLU A 525 -26.66 -10.38 27.02
C GLU A 525 -27.46 -9.90 25.79
N GLU A 526 -27.54 -8.59 25.59
CA GLU A 526 -28.23 -8.02 24.42
C GLU A 526 -27.46 -8.34 23.12
N LEU A 527 -26.12 -8.22 23.11
CA LEU A 527 -25.30 -8.62 21.95
C LEU A 527 -25.48 -10.11 21.65
N ALA A 528 -25.55 -10.97 22.66
CA ALA A 528 -25.84 -12.39 22.48
C ALA A 528 -27.24 -12.64 21.90
N ALA A 529 -28.26 -11.90 22.38
CA ALA A 529 -29.62 -11.98 21.86
C ALA A 529 -29.72 -11.53 20.39
N ARG A 530 -29.02 -10.45 20.01
CA ARG A 530 -28.93 -9.98 18.61
C ARG A 530 -28.19 -10.99 17.73
N ARG A 531 -27.10 -11.58 18.23
CA ARG A 531 -26.34 -12.62 17.53
C ARG A 531 -27.20 -13.86 17.27
N ALA A 532 -28.04 -14.27 18.21
CA ALA A 532 -28.94 -15.41 18.03
C ALA A 532 -29.99 -15.18 16.91
N LYS A 533 -30.29 -13.93 16.59
CA LYS A 533 -31.23 -13.54 15.51
C LYS A 533 -30.52 -13.29 14.18
N TRP A 534 -29.20 -13.03 14.20
CA TRP A 534 -28.45 -12.70 13.01
C TRP A 534 -28.40 -13.92 12.06
N GLN A 535 -28.53 -13.66 10.77
CA GLN A 535 -28.41 -14.65 9.71
C GLN A 535 -27.43 -14.16 8.64
N PRO A 536 -26.62 -15.04 8.06
CA PRO A 536 -25.80 -14.69 6.91
C PRO A 536 -26.66 -14.14 5.78
N ARG A 537 -26.17 -13.09 5.13
CA ARG A 537 -26.81 -12.54 3.92
C ARG A 537 -26.31 -13.26 2.68
N GLU A 538 -27.17 -13.34 1.67
CA GLU A 538 -26.74 -13.77 0.34
C GLU A 538 -25.62 -12.88 -0.18
N PRO A 539 -24.60 -13.45 -0.86
CA PRO A 539 -23.51 -12.66 -1.43
C PRO A 539 -24.04 -11.61 -2.41
N LYS A 540 -23.55 -10.36 -2.29
CA LYS A 540 -23.93 -9.27 -3.20
C LYS A 540 -23.56 -9.56 -4.67
N ILE A 541 -22.52 -10.39 -4.93
CA ILE A 541 -22.02 -10.73 -6.26
C ILE A 541 -21.78 -12.24 -6.32
N THR A 542 -22.48 -12.92 -7.22
CA THR A 542 -22.52 -14.39 -7.33
C THR A 542 -21.81 -14.91 -8.59
N THR A 543 -21.22 -14.04 -9.42
CA THR A 543 -20.56 -14.42 -10.68
C THR A 543 -19.20 -13.74 -10.84
N GLY A 544 -18.37 -14.28 -11.74
CA GLY A 544 -17.09 -13.68 -12.11
C GLY A 544 -16.01 -13.83 -11.05
N TYR A 545 -15.04 -12.90 -11.10
CA TYR A 545 -13.86 -12.95 -10.23
C TYR A 545 -14.23 -12.67 -8.76
N LEU A 546 -15.11 -11.72 -8.51
CA LEU A 546 -15.51 -11.33 -7.14
C LEU A 546 -16.27 -12.46 -6.42
N ALA A 547 -17.02 -13.30 -7.11
CA ALA A 547 -17.63 -14.47 -6.49
C ALA A 547 -16.56 -15.47 -5.99
N ARG A 548 -15.53 -15.75 -6.80
CA ARG A 548 -14.39 -16.59 -6.38
C ARG A 548 -13.61 -15.97 -5.23
N TYR A 549 -13.41 -14.66 -5.27
CA TYR A 549 -12.74 -13.92 -4.19
C TYR A 549 -13.50 -14.03 -2.87
N HIS A 550 -14.83 -13.85 -2.89
CA HIS A 550 -15.70 -14.00 -1.72
C HIS A 550 -15.51 -15.34 -1.00
N GLU A 551 -15.41 -16.42 -1.75
CA GLU A 551 -15.26 -17.78 -1.17
C GLU A 551 -13.90 -17.99 -0.50
N LEU A 552 -12.83 -17.42 -1.05
CA LEU A 552 -11.46 -17.75 -0.70
C LEU A 552 -10.81 -16.72 0.23
N VAL A 553 -11.33 -15.49 0.29
CA VAL A 553 -10.69 -14.39 1.02
C VAL A 553 -10.73 -14.59 2.54
N THR A 554 -9.61 -14.25 3.18
CA THR A 554 -9.49 -14.19 4.65
C THR A 554 -10.02 -12.86 5.21
N SER A 555 -10.09 -12.75 6.54
CA SER A 555 -10.47 -11.52 7.23
C SER A 555 -9.44 -10.38 7.03
N GLY A 556 -9.89 -9.13 7.24
CA GLY A 556 -9.05 -7.94 7.11
C GLY A 556 -7.84 -7.93 8.03
N ASN A 557 -7.98 -8.38 9.29
CA ASN A 557 -6.86 -8.49 10.24
C ASN A 557 -5.78 -9.50 9.82
N ARG A 558 -6.10 -10.42 8.88
CA ARG A 558 -5.18 -11.39 8.25
C ARG A 558 -4.67 -10.95 6.88
N GLY A 559 -4.88 -9.68 6.51
CA GLY A 559 -4.44 -9.10 5.26
C GLY A 559 -5.41 -9.26 4.09
N ALA A 560 -6.62 -9.81 4.28
CA ALA A 560 -7.61 -10.08 3.23
C ALA A 560 -6.98 -10.76 2.00
N VAL A 561 -6.27 -11.86 2.20
CA VAL A 561 -5.58 -12.65 1.17
C VAL A 561 -6.43 -13.83 0.74
N LEU A 562 -6.20 -14.33 -0.48
CA LEU A 562 -6.81 -15.58 -0.93
C LEU A 562 -6.12 -16.78 -0.25
N GLU A 563 -6.93 -17.69 0.26
CA GLU A 563 -6.47 -18.89 0.96
C GLU A 563 -7.22 -20.12 0.45
N ALA A 564 -6.47 -21.14 0.01
CA ALA A 564 -7.07 -22.38 -0.40
C ALA A 564 -7.75 -23.07 0.80
N PRO A 565 -8.88 -23.78 0.61
CA PRO A 565 -9.58 -24.47 1.71
C PRO A 565 -8.69 -25.43 2.51
N SER A 566 -7.70 -26.05 1.86
CA SER A 566 -6.72 -26.94 2.48
C SER A 566 -5.68 -26.23 3.38
N GLN A 567 -5.62 -24.89 3.31
CA GLN A 567 -4.71 -24.06 4.12
C GLN A 567 -5.42 -23.39 5.30
N LYS A 568 -6.75 -23.62 5.42
CA LYS A 568 -7.54 -23.13 6.56
C LYS A 568 -7.27 -24.05 7.75
N ASN A 569 -6.30 -23.71 8.58
CA ASN A 569 -6.07 -24.29 9.92
C ASN A 569 -6.44 -23.28 11.00
#